data_c585dc590590f3259c17937d304ceef2
#
_entry.id   c585dc590590f3259c17937d304ceef2
#
_cell.length_a   1.000
_cell.length_b   1.000
_cell.length_c   1.000
_cell.angle_alpha   90.00
_cell.angle_beta   90.00
_cell.angle_gamma   90.00
#
_symmetry.space_group_name_H-M   'P 1'
#
loop_
_entity.id
_entity.type
_entity.pdbx_description
1 polymer ?
#
loop_
_entity_poly.entity_id
_entity_poly.type
_entity_poly.pdbx_seq_one_letter_code
_entity_poly.pdbx_strand_id
1 'polypeptide(L)'
;GKAIALGLAERGFDLVLNDIAAQAGVLEETAAEARAHGNRVIALLADVSAKVQVQAMIAEAVAQMGAIHAVVNNAGILRASDVEHCPEDYWDSVMDVNAKGTFLVVQAVLPVMKAQGYGRICNIASIGGKHGAPEQAHYSASKAAVMGFTRVLAQEVGPLGITANCICPGIILTDMGRVNLDDPAISNAWKARTAMARIGAPEDVVGPVAFFCSDDSAFVTGQTLNVDGGIVLS
;
A
#
# COMPACT_ATOMS: atom_id res chain seq x y z
N GLY A 1 -4.16 -3.18 5.41
CA GLY A 1 -5.11 -2.09 5.03
C GLY A 1 -5.88 -1.56 6.23
N LYS A 2 -6.51 -2.46 7.03
CA LYS A 2 -7.40 -2.04 8.13
C LYS A 2 -6.73 -1.07 9.12
N ALA A 3 -5.55 -1.39 9.66
CA ALA A 3 -4.86 -0.51 10.61
C ALA A 3 -4.54 0.88 10.00
N ILE A 4 -4.14 0.93 8.73
CA ILE A 4 -3.91 2.19 8.02
C ILE A 4 -5.22 3.00 7.92
N ALA A 5 -6.33 2.36 7.53
CA ALA A 5 -7.64 3.01 7.43
C ALA A 5 -8.09 3.61 8.76
N LEU A 6 -8.06 2.82 9.83
CA LEU A 6 -8.45 3.27 11.17
C LEU A 6 -7.54 4.38 11.68
N GLY A 7 -6.23 4.22 11.52
CA GLY A 7 -5.28 5.24 11.98
C GLY A 7 -5.32 6.54 11.17
N LEU A 8 -5.76 6.54 9.91
CA LEU A 8 -6.06 7.75 9.15
C LEU A 8 -7.39 8.37 9.61
N ALA A 9 -8.43 7.55 9.89
CA ALA A 9 -9.69 8.04 10.44
C ALA A 9 -9.49 8.75 11.80
N GLU A 10 -8.71 8.16 12.70
CA GLU A 10 -8.33 8.78 13.98
C GLU A 10 -7.66 10.16 13.82
N ARG A 11 -7.02 10.40 12.69
CA ARG A 11 -6.34 11.67 12.33
C ARG A 11 -7.23 12.63 11.56
N GLY A 12 -8.53 12.32 11.42
CA GLY A 12 -9.51 13.20 10.81
C GLY A 12 -9.59 13.11 9.28
N PHE A 13 -9.03 12.06 8.65
CA PHE A 13 -9.20 11.86 7.21
C PHE A 13 -10.59 11.29 6.89
N ASP A 14 -11.28 11.89 5.94
CA ASP A 14 -12.38 11.24 5.23
C ASP A 14 -11.82 10.14 4.32
N LEU A 15 -12.49 8.99 4.22
CA LEU A 15 -11.92 7.80 3.60
C LEU A 15 -12.79 7.21 2.49
N VAL A 16 -12.12 6.80 1.42
CA VAL A 16 -12.64 5.83 0.46
C VAL A 16 -11.87 4.54 0.65
N LEU A 17 -12.53 3.51 1.15
CA LEU A 17 -11.94 2.19 1.35
C LEU A 17 -12.28 1.30 0.17
N ASN A 18 -11.29 0.55 -0.31
CA ASN A 18 -11.46 -0.37 -1.43
C ASN A 18 -10.95 -1.77 -1.07
N ASP A 19 -11.72 -2.76 -1.50
CA ASP A 19 -11.28 -4.15 -1.61
C ASP A 19 -12.06 -4.86 -2.73
N ILE A 20 -11.73 -6.12 -3.00
CA ILE A 20 -12.43 -6.96 -3.97
C ILE A 20 -13.78 -7.44 -3.41
N ALA A 21 -14.70 -7.84 -4.30
CA ALA A 21 -16.04 -8.29 -3.91
C ALA A 21 -16.05 -9.43 -2.89
N ALA A 22 -15.05 -10.32 -2.92
CA ALA A 22 -14.91 -11.41 -1.95
C ALA A 22 -14.66 -10.92 -0.51
N GLN A 23 -14.23 -9.66 -0.32
CA GLN A 23 -13.94 -9.05 0.98
C GLN A 23 -14.99 -8.01 1.39
N ALA A 24 -16.16 -7.97 0.73
CA ALA A 24 -17.18 -6.95 0.95
C ALA A 24 -17.60 -6.83 2.43
N GLY A 25 -17.79 -7.95 3.15
CA GLY A 25 -18.14 -7.95 4.57
C GLY A 25 -17.07 -7.32 5.46
N VAL A 26 -15.82 -7.74 5.29
CA VAL A 26 -14.66 -7.21 6.06
C VAL A 26 -14.40 -5.74 5.74
N LEU A 27 -14.62 -5.34 4.48
CA LEU A 27 -14.49 -3.96 4.05
C LEU A 27 -15.54 -3.08 4.75
N GLU A 28 -16.81 -3.51 4.80
CA GLU A 28 -17.87 -2.75 5.45
C GLU A 28 -17.71 -2.69 6.98
N GLU A 29 -17.27 -3.78 7.62
CA GLU A 29 -16.90 -3.76 9.04
C GLU A 29 -15.80 -2.71 9.32
N THR A 30 -14.75 -2.68 8.50
CA THR A 30 -13.69 -1.69 8.62
C THR A 30 -14.20 -0.27 8.38
N ALA A 31 -15.11 -0.08 7.42
CA ALA A 31 -15.73 1.22 7.17
C ALA A 31 -16.60 1.67 8.34
N ALA A 32 -17.34 0.76 8.95
CA ALA A 32 -18.15 1.07 10.12
C ALA A 32 -17.29 1.49 11.33
N GLU A 33 -16.19 0.77 11.60
CA GLU A 33 -15.22 1.14 12.63
C GLU A 33 -14.61 2.53 12.34
N ALA A 34 -14.21 2.80 11.10
CA ALA A 34 -13.66 4.10 10.72
C ALA A 34 -14.67 5.25 10.87
N ARG A 35 -15.96 5.04 10.53
CA ARG A 35 -17.04 6.03 10.74
C ARG A 35 -17.24 6.39 12.21
N ALA A 36 -16.94 5.49 13.14
CA ALA A 36 -17.06 5.75 14.59
C ALA A 36 -16.14 6.89 15.06
N HIS A 37 -15.11 7.27 14.29
CA HIS A 37 -14.26 8.43 14.54
C HIS A 37 -14.88 9.76 14.06
N GLY A 38 -16.07 9.74 13.46
CA GLY A 38 -16.79 10.95 13.02
C GLY A 38 -16.52 11.39 11.59
N ASN A 39 -15.72 10.64 10.83
CA ASN A 39 -15.34 10.97 9.45
C ASN A 39 -16.36 10.42 8.42
N ARG A 40 -16.39 11.00 7.23
CA ARG A 40 -17.07 10.40 6.09
C ARG A 40 -16.26 9.21 5.60
N VAL A 41 -16.90 8.05 5.54
CA VAL A 41 -16.24 6.83 5.02
C VAL A 41 -17.18 6.11 4.07
N ILE A 42 -16.70 5.84 2.86
CA ILE A 42 -17.38 5.03 1.87
C ILE A 42 -16.57 3.78 1.54
N ALA A 43 -17.25 2.68 1.28
CA ALA A 43 -16.66 1.41 0.88
C ALA A 43 -17.01 1.15 -0.59
N LEU A 44 -16.00 0.95 -1.43
CA LEU A 44 -16.16 0.69 -2.86
C LEU A 44 -15.48 -0.63 -3.23
N LEU A 45 -16.18 -1.47 -3.99
CA LEU A 45 -15.65 -2.76 -4.44
C LEU A 45 -15.03 -2.61 -5.84
N ALA A 46 -13.73 -2.89 -5.95
CA ALA A 46 -13.04 -2.93 -7.23
C ALA A 46 -11.79 -3.81 -7.15
N ASP A 47 -11.55 -4.59 -8.19
CA ASP A 47 -10.26 -5.24 -8.41
C ASP A 47 -9.31 -4.23 -9.04
N VAL A 48 -8.21 -3.92 -8.34
CA VAL A 48 -7.22 -2.95 -8.79
C VAL A 48 -6.46 -3.39 -10.05
N SER A 49 -6.45 -4.68 -10.37
CA SER A 49 -5.87 -5.22 -11.61
C SER A 49 -6.74 -4.97 -12.85
N ALA A 50 -8.02 -4.60 -12.65
CA ALA A 50 -9.01 -4.40 -13.69
C ALA A 50 -9.23 -2.90 -13.97
N LYS A 51 -8.64 -2.38 -15.06
CA LYS A 51 -8.66 -0.95 -15.41
C LYS A 51 -10.05 -0.32 -15.36
N VAL A 52 -11.06 -0.98 -15.91
CA VAL A 52 -12.44 -0.44 -15.95
C VAL A 52 -13.02 -0.30 -14.55
N GLN A 53 -12.76 -1.27 -13.66
CA GLN A 53 -13.22 -1.20 -12.27
C GLN A 53 -12.52 -0.07 -11.51
N VAL A 54 -11.21 0.10 -11.71
CA VAL A 54 -10.44 1.19 -11.11
C VAL A 54 -10.98 2.55 -11.56
N GLN A 55 -11.24 2.73 -12.87
CA GLN A 55 -11.79 3.98 -13.39
C GLN A 55 -13.17 4.29 -12.81
N ALA A 56 -14.05 3.30 -12.71
CA ALA A 56 -15.37 3.45 -12.10
C ALA A 56 -15.27 3.79 -10.60
N MET A 57 -14.39 3.12 -9.87
CA MET A 57 -14.13 3.39 -8.45
C MET A 57 -13.66 4.82 -8.22
N ILE A 58 -12.70 5.32 -8.99
CA ILE A 58 -12.20 6.70 -8.85
C ILE A 58 -13.28 7.72 -9.21
N ALA A 59 -14.07 7.48 -10.27
CA ALA A 59 -15.18 8.36 -10.63
C ALA A 59 -16.24 8.43 -9.51
N GLU A 60 -16.60 7.30 -8.93
CA GLU A 60 -17.55 7.22 -7.81
C GLU A 60 -17.00 7.89 -6.54
N ALA A 61 -15.71 7.67 -6.25
CA ALA A 61 -15.04 8.35 -5.14
C ALA A 61 -15.11 9.88 -5.28
N VAL A 62 -14.83 10.41 -6.47
CA VAL A 62 -14.94 11.86 -6.76
C VAL A 62 -16.38 12.34 -6.66
N ALA A 63 -17.35 11.58 -7.19
CA ALA A 63 -18.76 11.95 -7.13
C ALA A 63 -19.27 12.06 -5.70
N GLN A 64 -18.88 11.15 -4.82
CA GLN A 64 -19.32 11.13 -3.44
C GLN A 64 -18.51 12.05 -2.51
N MET A 65 -17.19 12.16 -2.68
CA MET A 65 -16.30 12.89 -1.77
C MET A 65 -15.95 14.30 -2.27
N GLY A 66 -16.10 14.58 -3.55
CA GLY A 66 -15.81 15.87 -4.18
C GLY A 66 -14.34 16.04 -4.60
N ALA A 67 -13.40 15.43 -3.89
CA ALA A 67 -11.96 15.52 -4.14
C ALA A 67 -11.23 14.25 -3.69
N ILE A 68 -10.01 14.04 -4.20
CA ILE A 68 -9.07 13.01 -3.71
C ILE A 68 -7.73 13.70 -3.43
N HIS A 69 -7.42 13.90 -2.16
CA HIS A 69 -6.18 14.58 -1.74
C HIS A 69 -5.02 13.62 -1.52
N ALA A 70 -5.31 12.39 -1.09
CA ALA A 70 -4.30 11.36 -0.88
C ALA A 70 -4.76 10.00 -1.40
N VAL A 71 -3.80 9.20 -1.85
CA VAL A 71 -4.00 7.79 -2.25
C VAL A 71 -2.96 6.92 -1.56
N VAL A 72 -3.43 5.84 -0.93
CA VAL A 72 -2.58 4.78 -0.38
C VAL A 72 -2.80 3.52 -1.20
N ASN A 73 -1.84 3.15 -2.04
CA ASN A 73 -1.86 1.91 -2.80
C ASN A 73 -1.34 0.77 -1.91
N ASN A 74 -2.26 0.16 -1.16
CA ASN A 74 -1.96 -0.91 -0.22
C ASN A 74 -2.30 -2.31 -0.78
N ALA A 75 -3.20 -2.42 -1.74
CA ALA A 75 -3.59 -3.70 -2.31
C ALA A 75 -2.37 -4.52 -2.78
N GLY A 76 -2.33 -5.78 -2.41
CA GLY A 76 -1.22 -6.65 -2.77
C GLY A 76 -1.45 -8.07 -2.33
N ILE A 77 -0.89 -9.01 -3.09
CA ILE A 77 -0.93 -10.44 -2.83
C ILE A 77 0.48 -11.02 -2.83
N LEU A 78 0.65 -12.11 -2.12
CA LEU A 78 1.85 -12.93 -2.09
C LEU A 78 1.46 -14.39 -2.32
N ARG A 79 2.20 -15.07 -3.17
CA ARG A 79 2.16 -16.51 -3.36
C ARG A 79 3.58 -17.04 -3.22
N ALA A 80 3.78 -18.12 -2.51
CA ALA A 80 5.10 -18.72 -2.35
C ALA A 80 5.33 -19.74 -3.46
N SER A 81 6.46 -19.62 -4.16
CA SER A 81 6.94 -20.62 -5.11
C SER A 81 8.41 -20.34 -5.44
N ASP A 82 9.24 -21.37 -5.53
CA ASP A 82 10.58 -21.23 -6.08
C ASP A 82 10.54 -20.85 -7.57
N VAL A 83 11.65 -20.35 -8.10
CA VAL A 83 11.69 -19.83 -9.47
C VAL A 83 11.47 -20.93 -10.52
N GLU A 84 12.01 -22.13 -10.28
CA GLU A 84 11.96 -23.24 -11.23
C GLU A 84 10.52 -23.77 -11.41
N HIS A 85 9.73 -23.79 -10.33
CA HIS A 85 8.39 -24.36 -10.31
C HIS A 85 7.27 -23.31 -10.23
N CYS A 86 7.62 -22.00 -10.32
CA CYS A 86 6.63 -20.92 -10.23
C CYS A 86 5.67 -20.98 -11.42
N PRO A 87 4.36 -21.24 -11.18
CA PRO A 87 3.39 -21.20 -12.27
C PRO A 87 3.29 -19.79 -12.87
N GLU A 88 3.12 -19.70 -14.18
CA GLU A 88 3.00 -18.41 -14.89
C GLU A 88 1.83 -17.58 -14.36
N ASP A 89 0.71 -18.21 -14.01
CA ASP A 89 -0.46 -17.53 -13.41
C ASP A 89 -0.17 -16.97 -12.02
N TYR A 90 0.79 -17.54 -11.25
CA TYR A 90 1.26 -16.94 -9.99
C TYR A 90 2.03 -15.66 -10.27
N TRP A 91 2.94 -15.71 -11.23
CA TRP A 91 3.70 -14.54 -11.67
C TRP A 91 2.77 -13.44 -12.14
N ASP A 92 1.88 -13.74 -13.08
CA ASP A 92 0.97 -12.79 -13.70
C ASP A 92 0.04 -12.15 -12.65
N SER A 93 -0.61 -12.96 -11.81
CA SER A 93 -1.53 -12.46 -10.80
C SER A 93 -0.84 -11.54 -9.78
N VAL A 94 0.39 -11.85 -9.35
CA VAL A 94 1.14 -11.01 -8.42
C VAL A 94 1.59 -9.71 -9.08
N MET A 95 2.08 -9.76 -10.31
CA MET A 95 2.44 -8.55 -11.08
C MET A 95 1.22 -7.68 -11.37
N ASP A 96 0.11 -8.28 -11.75
CA ASP A 96 -1.14 -7.57 -12.08
C ASP A 96 -1.71 -6.83 -10.88
N VAL A 97 -1.76 -7.47 -9.71
CA VAL A 97 -2.29 -6.81 -8.51
C VAL A 97 -1.28 -5.81 -7.94
N ASN A 98 -0.04 -6.24 -7.70
CA ASN A 98 0.91 -5.43 -6.91
C ASN A 98 1.51 -4.26 -7.71
N ALA A 99 1.91 -4.49 -8.96
CA ALA A 99 2.60 -3.50 -9.79
C ALA A 99 1.62 -2.76 -10.71
N LYS A 100 0.91 -3.51 -11.58
CA LYS A 100 -0.03 -2.92 -12.52
C LYS A 100 -1.21 -2.26 -11.81
N GLY A 101 -1.75 -2.87 -10.73
CA GLY A 101 -2.82 -2.28 -9.94
C GLY A 101 -2.43 -0.92 -9.36
N THR A 102 -1.23 -0.81 -8.77
CA THR A 102 -0.68 0.48 -8.32
C THR A 102 -0.62 1.50 -9.46
N PHE A 103 -0.11 1.11 -10.64
CA PHE A 103 -0.08 1.98 -11.81
C PHE A 103 -1.48 2.43 -12.26
N LEU A 104 -2.45 1.51 -12.35
CA LEU A 104 -3.80 1.81 -12.80
C LEU A 104 -4.52 2.79 -11.87
N VAL A 105 -4.40 2.61 -10.55
CA VAL A 105 -4.99 3.54 -9.56
C VAL A 105 -4.36 4.91 -9.70
N VAL A 106 -3.03 5.00 -9.77
CA VAL A 106 -2.33 6.28 -9.98
C VAL A 106 -2.76 6.92 -11.29
N GLN A 107 -2.79 6.17 -12.41
CA GLN A 107 -3.22 6.69 -13.71
C GLN A 107 -4.63 7.28 -13.66
N ALA A 108 -5.54 6.64 -12.94
CA ALA A 108 -6.93 7.08 -12.84
C ALA A 108 -7.12 8.32 -11.94
N VAL A 109 -6.31 8.46 -10.86
CA VAL A 109 -6.44 9.58 -9.92
C VAL A 109 -5.68 10.82 -10.36
N LEU A 110 -4.62 10.69 -11.16
CA LEU A 110 -3.77 11.81 -11.57
C LEU A 110 -4.53 12.98 -12.23
N PRO A 111 -5.53 12.78 -13.13
CA PRO A 111 -6.30 13.89 -13.68
C PRO A 111 -7.00 14.73 -12.59
N VAL A 112 -7.51 14.07 -11.55
CA VAL A 112 -8.18 14.74 -10.42
C VAL A 112 -7.16 15.56 -9.62
N MET A 113 -6.05 14.96 -9.21
CA MET A 113 -5.00 15.64 -8.45
C MET A 113 -4.36 16.80 -9.24
N LYS A 114 -4.14 16.61 -10.55
CA LYS A 114 -3.64 17.69 -11.42
C LYS A 114 -4.59 18.88 -11.49
N ALA A 115 -5.90 18.63 -11.61
CA ALA A 115 -6.91 19.70 -11.62
C ALA A 115 -6.97 20.45 -10.27
N GLN A 116 -6.67 19.75 -9.17
CA GLN A 116 -6.60 20.33 -7.82
C GLN A 116 -5.29 21.11 -7.57
N GLY A 117 -4.22 20.85 -8.32
CA GLY A 117 -2.87 21.35 -8.02
C GLY A 117 -2.31 20.78 -6.72
N TYR A 118 -2.81 19.63 -6.28
CA TYR A 118 -2.46 18.99 -5.01
C TYR A 118 -2.67 17.48 -5.07
N GLY A 119 -1.76 16.73 -4.47
CA GLY A 119 -1.91 15.28 -4.29
C GLY A 119 -0.80 14.67 -3.45
N ARG A 120 -1.14 13.61 -2.72
CA ARG A 120 -0.20 12.81 -1.92
C ARG A 120 -0.39 11.35 -2.30
N ILE A 121 0.66 10.73 -2.85
CA ILE A 121 0.63 9.32 -3.27
C ILE A 121 1.59 8.53 -2.41
N CYS A 122 1.06 7.57 -1.65
CA CYS A 122 1.81 6.65 -0.80
C CYS A 122 1.63 5.22 -1.31
N ASN A 123 2.68 4.64 -1.86
CA ASN A 123 2.67 3.27 -2.38
C ASN A 123 3.25 2.31 -1.34
N ILE A 124 2.56 1.20 -1.06
CA ILE A 124 3.09 0.17 -0.15
C ILE A 124 3.91 -0.84 -0.96
N ALA A 125 5.22 -0.67 -0.89
CA ALA A 125 6.20 -1.61 -1.43
C ALA A 125 6.51 -2.72 -0.40
N SER A 126 7.75 -3.10 -0.23
CA SER A 126 8.24 -4.07 0.77
C SER A 126 9.77 -4.03 0.82
N ILE A 127 10.36 -4.37 1.98
CA ILE A 127 11.79 -4.69 2.02
C ILE A 127 12.14 -5.84 1.08
N GLY A 128 11.21 -6.78 0.83
CA GLY A 128 11.38 -7.86 -0.15
C GLY A 128 11.68 -7.36 -1.58
N GLY A 129 11.23 -6.16 -1.95
CA GLY A 129 11.59 -5.53 -3.22
C GLY A 129 12.99 -4.93 -3.23
N LYS A 130 13.67 -4.79 -2.09
CA LYS A 130 15.06 -4.30 -1.98
C LYS A 130 16.09 -5.42 -1.97
N HIS A 131 15.86 -6.47 -1.21
CA HIS A 131 16.83 -7.56 -1.04
C HIS A 131 16.34 -8.93 -1.50
N GLY A 132 15.07 -9.05 -1.89
CA GLY A 132 14.48 -10.33 -2.25
C GLY A 132 14.25 -11.25 -1.06
N ALA A 133 13.54 -12.36 -1.31
CA ALA A 133 13.42 -13.48 -0.40
C ALA A 133 13.25 -14.77 -1.23
N PRO A 134 13.76 -15.92 -0.77
CA PRO A 134 13.48 -17.21 -1.41
C PRO A 134 11.97 -17.42 -1.59
N GLU A 135 11.58 -18.11 -2.66
CA GLU A 135 10.19 -18.42 -3.00
C GLU A 135 9.28 -17.20 -3.30
N GLN A 136 9.86 -16.00 -3.44
CA GLN A 136 9.11 -14.75 -3.64
C GLN A 136 9.62 -13.94 -4.84
N ALA A 137 10.11 -14.58 -5.89
CA ALA A 137 10.70 -13.89 -7.04
C ALA A 137 9.72 -12.88 -7.68
N HIS A 138 8.49 -13.31 -7.99
CA HIS A 138 7.43 -12.47 -8.55
C HIS A 138 6.98 -11.36 -7.60
N TYR A 139 6.85 -11.66 -6.29
CA TYR A 139 6.52 -10.65 -5.28
C TYR A 139 7.62 -9.59 -5.17
N SER A 140 8.87 -10.02 -5.03
CA SER A 140 10.03 -9.13 -4.95
C SER A 140 10.16 -8.26 -6.20
N ALA A 141 9.98 -8.85 -7.39
CA ALA A 141 9.97 -8.11 -8.64
C ALA A 141 8.85 -7.07 -8.69
N SER A 142 7.63 -7.43 -8.27
CA SER A 142 6.49 -6.51 -8.24
C SER A 142 6.72 -5.33 -7.29
N LYS A 143 7.28 -5.58 -6.10
CA LYS A 143 7.56 -4.52 -5.11
C LYS A 143 8.74 -3.63 -5.52
N ALA A 144 9.74 -4.18 -6.21
CA ALA A 144 10.81 -3.41 -6.85
C ALA A 144 10.26 -2.52 -7.98
N ALA A 145 9.34 -3.05 -8.80
CA ALA A 145 8.66 -2.28 -9.84
C ALA A 145 7.89 -1.06 -9.27
N VAL A 146 7.17 -1.22 -8.16
CA VAL A 146 6.48 -0.12 -7.46
C VAL A 146 7.45 0.97 -7.04
N MET A 147 8.62 0.62 -6.49
CA MET A 147 9.65 1.60 -6.11
C MET A 147 10.22 2.34 -7.32
N GLY A 148 10.51 1.62 -8.42
CA GLY A 148 10.98 2.21 -9.69
C GLY A 148 9.95 3.17 -10.27
N PHE A 149 8.69 2.73 -10.35
CA PHE A 149 7.55 3.53 -10.80
C PHE A 149 7.39 4.82 -9.97
N THR A 150 7.47 4.72 -8.64
CA THR A 150 7.30 5.86 -7.75
C THR A 150 8.36 6.94 -7.97
N ARG A 151 9.63 6.56 -8.24
CA ARG A 151 10.70 7.52 -8.52
C ARG A 151 10.48 8.31 -9.83
N VAL A 152 9.98 7.65 -10.86
CA VAL A 152 9.62 8.32 -12.13
C VAL A 152 8.41 9.22 -11.91
N LEU A 153 7.36 8.69 -11.29
CA LEU A 153 6.15 9.44 -10.99
C LEU A 153 6.44 10.74 -10.22
N ALA A 154 7.28 10.67 -9.18
CA ALA A 154 7.66 11.82 -8.37
C ALA A 154 8.25 12.97 -9.21
N GLN A 155 9.06 12.64 -10.22
CA GLN A 155 9.66 13.63 -11.12
C GLN A 155 8.62 14.26 -12.07
N GLU A 156 7.67 13.44 -12.56
CA GLU A 156 6.65 13.91 -13.51
C GLU A 156 5.59 14.80 -12.83
N VAL A 157 5.23 14.52 -11.56
CA VAL A 157 4.13 15.19 -10.89
C VAL A 157 4.57 16.26 -9.88
N GLY A 158 5.83 16.27 -9.48
CA GLY A 158 6.38 17.24 -8.54
C GLY A 158 6.10 18.70 -8.93
N PRO A 159 6.33 19.13 -10.18
CA PRO A 159 6.00 20.48 -10.64
C PRO A 159 4.51 20.83 -10.54
N LEU A 160 3.64 19.87 -10.32
CA LEU A 160 2.18 20.03 -10.22
C LEU A 160 1.66 20.05 -8.77
N GLY A 161 2.55 20.16 -7.77
CA GLY A 161 2.20 20.16 -6.35
C GLY A 161 1.83 18.78 -5.79
N ILE A 162 2.19 17.70 -6.51
CA ILE A 162 1.87 16.32 -6.12
C ILE A 162 3.16 15.62 -5.67
N THR A 163 3.12 14.92 -4.53
CA THR A 163 4.22 14.06 -4.09
C THR A 163 3.89 12.58 -4.25
N ALA A 164 4.91 11.77 -4.50
CA ALA A 164 4.79 10.32 -4.60
C ALA A 164 5.94 9.64 -3.86
N ASN A 165 5.60 8.79 -2.88
CA ASN A 165 6.57 8.11 -2.03
C ASN A 165 6.18 6.63 -1.82
N CYS A 166 7.14 5.82 -1.39
CA CYS A 166 6.94 4.43 -1.00
C CYS A 166 7.18 4.22 0.51
N ILE A 167 6.37 3.35 1.10
CA ILE A 167 6.67 2.68 2.36
C ILE A 167 7.14 1.25 2.04
N CYS A 168 8.22 0.82 2.67
CA CYS A 168 8.72 -0.56 2.62
C CYS A 168 8.58 -1.20 4.01
N PRO A 169 7.43 -1.83 4.31
CA PRO A 169 7.29 -2.58 5.55
C PRO A 169 8.28 -3.74 5.59
N GLY A 170 8.77 -4.03 6.81
CA GLY A 170 9.48 -5.25 7.13
C GLY A 170 8.53 -6.41 7.39
N ILE A 171 8.89 -7.23 8.39
CA ILE A 171 8.02 -8.31 8.84
C ILE A 171 6.99 -7.73 9.80
N ILE A 172 5.75 -7.66 9.33
CA ILE A 172 4.59 -7.11 10.06
C ILE A 172 3.61 -8.24 10.36
N LEU A 173 3.08 -8.28 11.58
CA LEU A 173 2.12 -9.28 12.04
C LEU A 173 0.74 -9.03 11.41
N THR A 174 0.57 -9.44 10.17
CA THR A 174 -0.68 -9.42 9.40
C THR A 174 -1.06 -10.85 9.02
N ASP A 175 -2.25 -11.08 8.48
CA ASP A 175 -2.65 -12.41 7.99
C ASP A 175 -1.67 -12.94 6.92
N MET A 176 -1.18 -12.07 6.04
CA MET A 176 -0.12 -12.42 5.08
C MET A 176 1.20 -12.77 5.77
N GLY A 177 1.56 -12.10 6.86
CA GLY A 177 2.80 -12.32 7.60
C GLY A 177 2.72 -13.52 8.55
N ARG A 178 1.55 -13.83 9.09
CA ARG A 178 1.35 -14.91 10.08
C ARG A 178 1.75 -16.28 9.58
N VAL A 179 1.49 -16.58 8.32
CA VAL A 179 1.82 -17.88 7.68
C VAL A 179 3.29 -18.29 7.94
N ASN A 180 4.19 -17.32 8.07
CA ASN A 180 5.61 -17.55 8.32
C ASN A 180 6.02 -17.28 9.77
N LEU A 181 5.13 -16.88 10.68
CA LEU A 181 5.44 -16.46 12.04
C LEU A 181 4.86 -17.38 13.11
N ASP A 182 4.02 -18.34 12.73
CA ASP A 182 3.41 -19.32 13.65
C ASP A 182 4.45 -20.30 14.22
N ASP A 183 5.59 -20.51 13.53
CA ASP A 183 6.72 -21.23 14.08
C ASP A 183 7.56 -20.29 14.97
N PRO A 184 7.68 -20.60 16.30
CA PRO A 184 8.48 -19.81 17.22
C PRO A 184 9.95 -19.68 16.81
N ALA A 185 10.54 -20.68 16.15
CA ALA A 185 11.91 -20.62 15.68
C ALA A 185 12.08 -19.58 14.57
N ILE A 186 11.15 -19.56 13.60
CA ILE A 186 11.13 -18.58 12.51
C ILE A 186 10.87 -17.17 13.08
N SER A 187 9.88 -17.04 13.97
CA SER A 187 9.57 -15.76 14.63
C SER A 187 10.78 -15.21 15.40
N ASN A 188 11.47 -16.04 16.16
CA ASN A 188 12.66 -15.62 16.90
C ASN A 188 13.84 -15.27 15.97
N ALA A 189 14.02 -15.98 14.86
CA ALA A 189 15.02 -15.65 13.87
C ALA A 189 14.78 -14.27 13.25
N TRP A 190 13.52 -13.92 12.93
CA TRP A 190 13.19 -12.60 12.44
C TRP A 190 13.38 -11.50 13.49
N LYS A 191 12.98 -11.74 14.76
CA LYS A 191 13.23 -10.80 15.87
C LYS A 191 14.73 -10.54 16.04
N ALA A 192 15.58 -11.57 15.95
CA ALA A 192 17.02 -11.43 16.05
C ALA A 192 17.65 -10.62 14.91
N ARG A 193 17.02 -10.59 13.73
CA ARG A 193 17.44 -9.77 12.58
C ARG A 193 16.96 -8.32 12.63
N THR A 194 16.00 -8.03 13.49
CA THR A 194 15.41 -6.69 13.63
C THR A 194 16.19 -5.94 14.71
N ALA A 195 16.73 -4.77 14.41
CA ALA A 195 17.47 -3.96 15.40
C ALA A 195 16.61 -3.61 16.64
N MET A 196 15.29 -3.49 16.45
CA MET A 196 14.32 -3.28 17.53
C MET A 196 13.93 -4.57 18.27
N ALA A 197 14.50 -5.74 17.91
CA ALA A 197 14.30 -7.05 18.55
C ALA A 197 12.81 -7.47 18.67
N ARG A 198 11.95 -7.02 17.77
CA ARG A 198 10.52 -7.40 17.71
C ARG A 198 10.01 -7.52 16.28
N ILE A 199 8.91 -8.24 16.10
CA ILE A 199 8.10 -8.19 14.89
C ILE A 199 7.31 -6.87 14.88
N GLY A 200 7.13 -6.28 13.71
CA GLY A 200 6.31 -5.08 13.56
C GLY A 200 4.81 -5.39 13.72
N ALA A 201 4.09 -4.46 14.32
CA ALA A 201 2.63 -4.47 14.36
C ALA A 201 2.07 -3.68 13.15
N PRO A 202 0.84 -3.95 12.69
CA PRO A 202 0.19 -3.16 11.64
C PRO A 202 0.17 -1.65 11.94
N GLU A 203 0.09 -1.28 13.22
CA GLU A 203 0.07 0.10 13.71
C GLU A 203 1.40 0.82 13.49
N ASP A 204 2.53 0.10 13.43
CA ASP A 204 3.85 0.69 13.15
C ASP A 204 3.90 1.36 11.76
N VAL A 205 3.06 0.91 10.81
CA VAL A 205 3.02 1.44 9.45
C VAL A 205 2.15 2.70 9.34
N VAL A 206 1.22 2.91 10.28
CA VAL A 206 0.22 3.99 10.23
C VAL A 206 0.87 5.38 10.23
N GLY A 207 1.77 5.64 11.18
CA GLY A 207 2.44 6.93 11.30
C GLY A 207 3.18 7.36 10.02
N PRO A 208 4.07 6.52 9.47
CA PRO A 208 4.75 6.81 8.20
C PRO A 208 3.80 7.02 7.01
N VAL A 209 2.72 6.25 6.91
CA VAL A 209 1.70 6.46 5.86
C VAL A 209 0.99 7.80 6.06
N ALA A 210 0.56 8.13 7.28
CA ALA A 210 -0.09 9.40 7.58
C ALA A 210 0.84 10.59 7.27
N PHE A 211 2.13 10.49 7.58
CA PHE A 211 3.13 11.48 7.20
C PHE A 211 3.16 11.71 5.69
N PHE A 212 3.25 10.65 4.87
CA PHE A 212 3.25 10.80 3.41
C PHE A 212 1.90 11.25 2.83
N CYS A 213 0.80 11.10 3.57
CA CYS A 213 -0.52 11.58 3.17
C CYS A 213 -0.85 13.00 3.64
N SER A 214 0.05 13.67 4.37
CA SER A 214 -0.14 14.99 4.96
C SER A 214 0.78 16.06 4.37
N ASP A 215 0.60 17.31 4.78
CA ASP A 215 1.45 18.43 4.39
C ASP A 215 2.81 18.43 5.09
N ASP A 216 2.99 17.64 6.15
CA ASP A 216 4.29 17.45 6.80
C ASP A 216 5.33 16.86 5.83
N SER A 217 4.89 16.18 4.77
CA SER A 217 5.74 15.63 3.71
C SER A 217 5.77 16.46 2.42
N ALA A 218 5.34 17.73 2.45
CA ALA A 218 5.19 18.57 1.24
C ALA A 218 6.47 18.72 0.41
N PHE A 219 7.65 18.59 1.04
CA PHE A 219 8.95 18.65 0.35
C PHE A 219 9.66 17.29 0.29
N VAL A 220 8.90 16.19 0.50
CA VAL A 220 9.42 14.82 0.45
C VAL A 220 8.76 14.08 -0.72
N THR A 221 9.52 13.75 -1.76
CA THR A 221 9.01 13.01 -2.92
C THR A 221 10.07 12.07 -3.47
N GLY A 222 9.65 10.98 -4.14
CA GLY A 222 10.52 9.96 -4.72
C GLY A 222 11.20 9.05 -3.68
N GLN A 223 10.83 9.15 -2.41
CA GLN A 223 11.48 8.41 -1.33
C GLN A 223 10.93 7.00 -1.17
N THR A 224 11.77 6.14 -0.62
CA THR A 224 11.41 4.76 -0.26
C THR A 224 11.82 4.54 1.19
N LEU A 225 10.87 4.72 2.11
CA LEU A 225 11.10 4.67 3.55
C LEU A 225 10.90 3.24 4.06
N ASN A 226 11.92 2.69 4.70
CA ASN A 226 11.80 1.42 5.43
C ASN A 226 11.03 1.62 6.74
N VAL A 227 10.06 0.73 6.99
CA VAL A 227 9.33 0.61 8.26
C VAL A 227 9.47 -0.84 8.70
N ASP A 228 10.67 -1.21 9.13
CA ASP A 228 11.11 -2.60 9.26
C ASP A 228 11.85 -2.88 10.58
N GLY A 229 11.88 -1.91 11.50
CA GLY A 229 12.58 -2.03 12.76
C GLY A 229 14.10 -2.18 12.63
N GLY A 230 14.68 -1.77 11.48
CA GLY A 230 16.11 -1.82 11.21
C GLY A 230 16.60 -3.17 10.69
N ILE A 231 15.78 -3.89 9.94
CA ILE A 231 16.23 -5.11 9.21
C ILE A 231 17.11 -4.71 8.04
N VAL A 232 16.76 -3.65 7.31
CA VAL A 232 17.50 -3.12 6.17
C VAL A 232 17.99 -1.72 6.49
N LEU A 233 19.26 -1.59 6.75
CA LEU A 233 19.94 -0.33 6.99
C LEU A 233 20.46 0.23 5.65
N SER A 234 19.68 1.09 5.01
CA SER A 234 20.03 1.68 3.69
C SER A 234 19.58 3.12 3.58
#